data_79cd18cca28985b2b51723f223f91236
#
_entry.id   79cd18cca28985b2b51723f223f91236
#
_cell.length_a   1.000
_cell.length_b   1.000
_cell.length_c   1.000
_cell.angle_alpha   90.00
_cell.angle_beta   90.00
_cell.angle_gamma   90.00
#
_symmetry.space_group_name_H-M   'P 1'
#
loop_
_entity.id
_entity.type
_entity.pdbx_description
1 polymer ?
#
loop_
_entity_poly.entity_id
_entity_poly.type
_entity_poly.pdbx_seq_one_letter_code
_entity_poly.pdbx_strand_id
1 'polypeptide(L)'
;MKRSVAALILLAWCALGFFVACSDAPGPQARAPVARIEAVAATAEPAKPEAVVAKPEAVAPKPEMAPKPEPKAEATSEIAALILASEETILSSQMAGRIRKVNVGLGDEVKTGAPLIEFDCGEQRAQLDAAEADYRGARETHVARLKLQALGAAGELEVTVAAAAADKARSQVTLRRSQLAYCSVASPFRGRVARLRVKSSESVQSGQPLVDVVNPSVLKAQVFVPAAWIAWLRPGAVVTIGANGQTYPAKISKLNSRVDGVSQQIELEALIEKGDGLVPGMIGVATFNPPK
;
A
#
# COMPACT_ATOMS: atom_id res chain seq x y z
N MET A 1 -66.94 37.73 31.98
CA MET A 1 -68.03 37.45 31.02
C MET A 1 -67.55 36.33 30.11
N LYS A 2 -68.24 35.19 30.25
CA LYS A 2 -68.54 34.15 29.25
C LYS A 2 -67.35 33.35 28.76
N ARG A 3 -67.17 32.10 29.23
CA ARG A 3 -67.79 30.80 28.95
C ARG A 3 -66.91 30.03 27.96
N SER A 4 -66.19 28.98 28.36
CA SER A 4 -66.62 27.58 28.50
C SER A 4 -67.11 26.96 27.21
N VAL A 5 -66.36 26.03 26.69
CA VAL A 5 -66.79 24.75 26.09
C VAL A 5 -65.51 23.88 26.07
N ALA A 6 -65.15 23.03 26.88
CA ALA A 6 -65.71 21.77 27.42
C ALA A 6 -65.99 20.75 26.32
N ALA A 7 -65.28 19.68 26.48
CA ALA A 7 -65.77 18.34 26.56
C ALA A 7 -65.67 17.45 25.30
N LEU A 8 -64.97 16.34 25.56
CA LEU A 8 -65.41 14.97 25.24
C LEU A 8 -65.42 14.54 23.80
N ILE A 9 -64.41 13.75 23.41
CA ILE A 9 -64.66 12.44 22.82
C ILE A 9 -63.66 11.43 23.38
N LEU A 10 -64.13 10.79 24.44
CA LEU A 10 -63.68 9.49 24.92
C LEU A 10 -64.57 8.44 24.32
N LEU A 11 -64.01 7.28 24.09
CA LEU A 11 -64.63 5.97 23.91
C LEU A 11 -65.05 5.55 22.52
N ALA A 12 -64.40 4.51 22.18
CA ALA A 12 -64.85 3.30 21.55
C ALA A 12 -64.06 2.98 20.31
N TRP A 13 -63.17 2.02 20.45
CA TRP A 13 -63.18 0.81 19.63
C TRP A 13 -62.26 -0.23 20.25
N CYS A 14 -62.83 -0.87 21.27
CA CYS A 14 -62.48 -2.23 21.65
C CYS A 14 -63.28 -3.16 20.80
N ALA A 15 -62.73 -4.28 20.42
CA ALA A 15 -63.35 -5.46 19.86
C ALA A 15 -63.50 -5.48 18.33
N LEU A 16 -62.48 -6.03 17.69
CA LEU A 16 -62.70 -7.13 16.73
C LEU A 16 -61.42 -7.97 16.72
N GLY A 17 -61.52 -9.11 17.34
CA GLY A 17 -60.54 -10.17 17.24
C GLY A 17 -60.46 -10.69 15.84
N PHE A 18 -59.27 -10.91 15.37
CA PHE A 18 -59.06 -11.88 14.26
C PHE A 18 -57.85 -12.74 14.61
N PHE A 19 -58.16 -13.96 14.84
CA PHE A 19 -57.37 -15.14 14.81
C PHE A 19 -56.59 -15.22 13.47
N VAL A 20 -55.29 -15.23 13.47
CA VAL A 20 -54.54 -15.86 12.41
C VAL A 20 -53.28 -16.45 13.02
N ALA A 21 -53.35 -17.73 13.22
CA ALA A 21 -52.44 -18.78 12.76
C ALA A 21 -50.92 -18.53 12.96
N CYS A 22 -50.38 -19.25 13.93
CA CYS A 22 -49.05 -19.81 13.88
C CYS A 22 -48.84 -20.51 12.54
N SER A 23 -47.85 -20.11 11.79
CA SER A 23 -47.27 -20.96 10.76
C SER A 23 -45.83 -20.64 10.54
N ASP A 24 -45.06 -21.65 10.78
CA ASP A 24 -43.83 -22.06 10.13
C ASP A 24 -42.54 -21.20 10.30
N ALA A 25 -41.77 -21.66 11.24
CA ALA A 25 -40.33 -21.58 11.15
C ALA A 25 -39.84 -22.41 9.94
N PRO A 26 -38.98 -21.87 9.06
CA PRO A 26 -38.30 -22.70 8.07
C PRO A 26 -37.26 -23.55 8.78
N GLY A 27 -37.45 -24.86 8.66
CA GLY A 27 -36.51 -25.88 9.10
C GLY A 27 -35.17 -25.80 8.37
N PRO A 28 -34.15 -26.51 8.87
CA PRO A 28 -32.79 -26.48 8.33
C PRO A 28 -32.77 -27.01 6.89
N GLN A 29 -32.38 -26.17 5.94
CA GLN A 29 -32.17 -26.59 4.55
C GLN A 29 -31.06 -27.63 4.49
N ALA A 30 -31.46 -28.79 3.98
CA ALA A 30 -30.59 -29.92 3.68
C ALA A 30 -29.43 -29.49 2.80
N ARG A 31 -28.20 -29.80 3.27
CA ARG A 31 -26.99 -29.74 2.48
C ARG A 31 -27.13 -30.60 1.25
N ALA A 32 -26.98 -30.02 0.06
CA ALA A 32 -26.83 -30.73 -1.19
C ALA A 32 -25.61 -31.71 -1.09
N PRO A 33 -25.71 -32.91 -1.66
CA PRO A 33 -24.62 -33.86 -1.64
C PRO A 33 -23.47 -33.37 -2.52
N VAL A 34 -22.29 -33.34 -1.91
CA VAL A 34 -21.03 -33.14 -2.62
C VAL A 34 -20.84 -34.29 -3.59
N ALA A 35 -20.80 -34.02 -4.87
CA ALA A 35 -20.49 -34.97 -5.91
C ALA A 35 -19.08 -35.53 -5.66
N ARG A 36 -19.02 -36.81 -5.34
CA ARG A 36 -17.81 -37.60 -5.22
C ARG A 36 -17.27 -37.81 -6.64
N ILE A 37 -16.17 -37.15 -6.95
CA ILE A 37 -15.42 -37.42 -8.19
C ILE A 37 -14.73 -38.77 -7.97
N GLU A 38 -15.24 -39.78 -8.62
CA GLU A 38 -14.56 -41.08 -8.72
C GLU A 38 -13.27 -40.92 -9.52
N ALA A 39 -12.18 -41.27 -8.89
CA ALA A 39 -10.86 -41.39 -9.54
C ALA A 39 -10.90 -42.58 -10.48
N VAL A 40 -10.93 -42.33 -11.77
CA VAL A 40 -10.65 -43.32 -12.79
C VAL A 40 -9.13 -43.59 -12.77
N ALA A 41 -8.75 -44.70 -12.21
CA ALA A 41 -7.41 -45.23 -12.31
C ALA A 41 -7.21 -45.77 -13.73
N ALA A 42 -6.51 -45.03 -14.57
CA ALA A 42 -5.98 -45.56 -15.82
C ALA A 42 -4.63 -46.21 -15.54
N THR A 43 -4.64 -47.53 -15.56
CA THR A 43 -3.48 -48.41 -15.57
C THR A 43 -2.72 -48.19 -16.87
N ALA A 44 -1.58 -47.53 -16.81
CA ALA A 44 -0.61 -47.48 -17.89
C ALA A 44 0.51 -48.47 -17.59
N GLU A 45 0.59 -49.50 -18.38
CA GLU A 45 1.60 -50.55 -18.47
C GLU A 45 2.97 -49.95 -18.85
N PRO A 46 4.09 -50.32 -18.20
CA PRO A 46 5.39 -49.77 -18.56
C PRO A 46 5.96 -50.49 -19.77
N ALA A 47 6.09 -49.80 -20.87
CA ALA A 47 6.83 -50.27 -22.05
C ALA A 47 8.34 -50.32 -21.74
N LYS A 48 8.92 -51.49 -21.91
CA LYS A 48 10.31 -51.87 -21.81
C LYS A 48 11.11 -51.18 -22.95
N PRO A 49 12.18 -50.43 -22.71
CA PRO A 49 13.05 -50.01 -23.79
C PRO A 49 14.03 -51.12 -24.19
N GLU A 50 13.98 -51.52 -25.43
CA GLU A 50 14.99 -52.35 -26.08
C GLU A 50 16.33 -51.62 -26.15
N ALA A 51 17.36 -52.28 -25.65
CA ALA A 51 18.75 -51.82 -25.77
C ALA A 51 19.28 -52.07 -27.19
N VAL A 52 19.52 -50.98 -27.92
CA VAL A 52 20.34 -51.06 -29.17
C VAL A 52 21.78 -50.80 -28.76
N VAL A 53 22.55 -51.87 -28.81
CA VAL A 53 24.01 -51.87 -28.69
C VAL A 53 24.62 -51.34 -29.95
N ALA A 54 25.17 -50.15 -29.95
CA ALA A 54 26.03 -49.62 -31.01
C ALA A 54 27.49 -49.68 -30.53
N LYS A 55 28.28 -50.36 -31.32
CA LYS A 55 29.70 -50.65 -31.25
C LYS A 55 30.53 -49.35 -31.25
N PRO A 56 31.54 -49.14 -30.42
CA PRO A 56 32.41 -47.98 -30.45
C PRO A 56 33.44 -48.11 -31.59
N GLU A 57 33.39 -47.16 -32.49
CA GLU A 57 34.42 -46.95 -33.53
C GLU A 57 35.50 -46.03 -32.97
N ALA A 58 36.75 -46.50 -32.98
CA ALA A 58 37.91 -45.81 -32.47
C ALA A 58 38.30 -44.66 -33.41
N VAL A 59 38.22 -43.42 -32.93
CA VAL A 59 38.78 -42.24 -33.60
C VAL A 59 40.09 -41.85 -32.89
N ALA A 60 41.15 -41.78 -33.72
CA ALA A 60 42.53 -41.46 -33.35
C ALA A 60 42.68 -40.04 -32.72
N PRO A 61 43.68 -39.83 -31.85
CA PRO A 61 43.90 -38.56 -31.18
C PRO A 61 44.47 -37.51 -32.13
N LYS A 62 43.75 -36.37 -32.21
CA LYS A 62 44.21 -35.14 -32.86
C LYS A 62 45.17 -34.40 -31.92
N PRO A 63 46.28 -33.83 -32.44
CA PRO A 63 47.32 -33.22 -31.60
C PRO A 63 46.82 -32.04 -30.81
N GLU A 64 47.17 -32.08 -29.54
CA GLU A 64 46.97 -31.09 -28.50
C GLU A 64 47.68 -29.77 -28.85
N MET A 65 46.91 -28.76 -29.20
CA MET A 65 47.41 -27.39 -29.38
C MET A 65 47.55 -26.79 -27.94
N ALA A 66 48.78 -26.49 -27.58
CA ALA A 66 49.09 -25.83 -26.32
C ALA A 66 48.27 -24.56 -26.11
N PRO A 67 47.73 -24.32 -24.90
CA PRO A 67 46.98 -23.09 -24.62
C PRO A 67 47.93 -21.89 -24.72
N LYS A 68 47.61 -20.98 -25.63
CA LYS A 68 48.19 -19.66 -25.69
C LYS A 68 47.91 -18.96 -24.35
N PRO A 69 48.92 -18.34 -23.70
CA PRO A 69 48.64 -17.62 -22.45
C PRO A 69 47.68 -16.47 -22.73
N GLU A 70 46.48 -16.58 -22.23
CA GLU A 70 45.51 -15.51 -22.19
C GLU A 70 46.09 -14.37 -21.35
N PRO A 71 45.95 -13.09 -21.78
CA PRO A 71 46.35 -11.95 -20.99
C PRO A 71 45.55 -12.02 -19.69
N LYS A 72 46.26 -11.99 -18.57
CA LYS A 72 45.73 -11.94 -17.21
C LYS A 72 44.87 -10.67 -17.10
N ALA A 73 43.61 -10.79 -17.48
CA ALA A 73 42.61 -9.76 -17.28
C ALA A 73 42.58 -9.50 -15.78
N GLU A 74 42.86 -8.28 -15.38
CA GLU A 74 42.59 -7.81 -14.01
C GLU A 74 41.15 -8.20 -13.74
N ALA A 75 40.93 -8.95 -12.68
CA ALA A 75 39.62 -9.52 -12.37
C ALA A 75 38.66 -8.42 -11.91
N THR A 76 38.23 -7.62 -12.87
CA THR A 76 37.15 -6.66 -12.71
C THR A 76 35.86 -7.48 -12.71
N SER A 77 35.24 -7.58 -11.57
CA SER A 77 34.01 -8.35 -11.43
C SER A 77 32.83 -7.46 -11.81
N GLU A 78 32.24 -7.73 -12.95
CA GLU A 78 31.09 -7.02 -13.49
C GLU A 78 29.80 -7.79 -13.12
N ILE A 79 28.86 -7.11 -12.47
CA ILE A 79 27.58 -7.68 -12.04
C ILE A 79 26.45 -6.76 -12.47
N ALA A 80 25.33 -7.32 -12.90
CA ALA A 80 24.14 -6.55 -13.23
C ALA A 80 23.62 -5.77 -12.01
N ALA A 81 23.31 -4.50 -12.21
CA ALA A 81 22.77 -3.59 -11.23
C ALA A 81 21.44 -3.04 -11.68
N LEU A 82 20.41 -3.17 -10.86
CA LEU A 82 19.11 -2.54 -11.12
C LEU A 82 19.09 -1.15 -10.46
N ILE A 83 18.84 -0.13 -11.29
CA ILE A 83 18.75 1.26 -10.81
C ILE A 83 17.33 1.51 -10.35
N LEU A 84 17.16 1.90 -9.10
CA LEU A 84 15.89 2.19 -8.45
C LEU A 84 15.87 3.62 -7.92
N ALA A 85 14.69 4.19 -7.77
CA ALA A 85 14.53 5.39 -6.96
C ALA A 85 14.75 5.06 -5.48
N SER A 86 15.40 5.96 -4.74
CA SER A 86 15.55 5.80 -3.29
C SER A 86 14.21 5.96 -2.57
N GLU A 87 13.36 6.83 -3.11
CA GLU A 87 12.01 7.09 -2.62
C GLU A 87 11.02 6.81 -3.74
N GLU A 88 10.22 5.79 -3.55
CA GLU A 88 9.11 5.39 -4.43
C GLU A 88 7.95 4.95 -3.58
N THR A 89 6.73 5.36 -3.97
CA THR A 89 5.52 4.95 -3.28
C THR A 89 4.35 4.78 -4.23
N ILE A 90 3.52 3.81 -3.93
CA ILE A 90 2.21 3.61 -4.55
C ILE A 90 1.17 4.18 -3.61
N LEU A 91 0.56 5.30 -3.99
CA LEU A 91 -0.51 5.92 -3.22
C LEU A 91 -1.82 5.21 -3.53
N SER A 92 -2.47 4.71 -2.49
CA SER A 92 -3.75 4.00 -2.57
C SER A 92 -4.85 4.82 -1.90
N SER A 93 -6.10 4.57 -2.31
CA SER A 93 -7.27 5.20 -1.70
C SER A 93 -7.45 4.73 -0.26
N GLN A 94 -7.69 5.66 0.67
CA GLN A 94 -8.02 5.34 2.05
C GLN A 94 -9.54 5.16 2.27
N MET A 95 -10.35 5.53 1.27
CA MET A 95 -11.81 5.43 1.31
C MET A 95 -12.36 4.92 -0.02
N ALA A 96 -13.56 4.36 0.02
CA ALA A 96 -14.34 4.12 -1.18
C ALA A 96 -15.07 5.41 -1.57
N GLY A 97 -15.09 5.73 -2.87
CA GLY A 97 -15.76 6.94 -3.33
C GLY A 97 -15.51 7.24 -4.80
N ARG A 98 -16.13 8.31 -5.29
CA ARG A 98 -15.94 8.80 -6.65
C ARG A 98 -14.85 9.87 -6.68
N ILE A 99 -13.93 9.75 -7.62
CA ILE A 99 -12.91 10.78 -7.88
C ILE A 99 -13.59 11.99 -8.53
N ARG A 100 -13.47 13.14 -7.90
CA ARG A 100 -13.95 14.40 -8.43
C ARG A 100 -12.98 14.96 -9.46
N LYS A 101 -11.70 14.95 -9.13
CA LYS A 101 -10.66 15.54 -9.98
C LYS A 101 -9.33 14.84 -9.78
N VAL A 102 -8.61 14.67 -10.87
CA VAL A 102 -7.19 14.28 -10.90
C VAL A 102 -6.41 15.53 -11.30
N ASN A 103 -5.49 15.97 -10.46
CA ASN A 103 -4.74 17.23 -10.61
C ASN A 103 -3.38 17.03 -11.29
N VAL A 104 -3.02 15.80 -11.61
CA VAL A 104 -1.70 15.44 -12.15
C VAL A 104 -1.82 14.50 -13.35
N GLY A 105 -0.85 14.59 -14.25
CA GLY A 105 -0.66 13.68 -15.37
C GLY A 105 0.58 12.80 -15.21
N LEU A 106 0.75 11.87 -16.15
CA LEU A 106 1.96 11.07 -16.24
C LEU A 106 3.19 11.95 -16.51
N GLY A 107 4.24 11.79 -15.72
CA GLY A 107 5.49 12.54 -15.86
C GLY A 107 5.51 13.89 -15.16
N ASP A 108 4.38 14.37 -14.62
CA ASP A 108 4.32 15.66 -13.92
C ASP A 108 5.18 15.68 -12.67
N GLU A 109 5.80 16.83 -12.43
CA GLU A 109 6.49 17.08 -11.16
C GLU A 109 5.51 17.42 -10.06
N VAL A 110 5.68 16.78 -8.90
CA VAL A 110 4.87 17.01 -7.72
C VAL A 110 5.71 17.43 -6.53
N LYS A 111 5.17 18.35 -5.72
CA LYS A 111 5.79 18.80 -4.47
C LYS A 111 5.22 18.02 -3.30
N THR A 112 5.97 17.93 -2.21
CA THR A 112 5.48 17.40 -0.93
C THR A 112 4.18 18.12 -0.52
N GLY A 113 3.15 17.35 -0.16
CA GLY A 113 1.84 17.86 0.25
C GLY A 113 0.94 18.33 -0.90
N ALA A 114 1.40 18.30 -2.16
CA ALA A 114 0.56 18.67 -3.29
C ALA A 114 -0.62 17.68 -3.46
N PRO A 115 -1.86 18.16 -3.61
CA PRO A 115 -3.02 17.30 -3.83
C PRO A 115 -2.97 16.72 -5.24
N LEU A 116 -2.90 15.40 -5.34
CA LEU A 116 -2.83 14.68 -6.61
C LEU A 116 -4.22 14.27 -7.10
N ILE A 117 -5.05 13.79 -6.17
CA ILE A 117 -6.40 13.29 -6.45
C ILE A 117 -7.35 13.83 -5.40
N GLU A 118 -8.49 14.32 -5.84
CA GLU A 118 -9.57 14.82 -4.99
C GLU A 118 -10.82 13.96 -5.17
N PHE A 119 -11.43 13.55 -4.07
CA PHE A 119 -12.69 12.83 -4.03
C PHE A 119 -13.90 13.76 -3.94
N ASP A 120 -15.06 13.25 -4.34
CA ASP A 120 -16.32 13.91 -4.05
C ASP A 120 -16.72 13.61 -2.60
N CYS A 121 -16.61 14.63 -1.77
CA CYS A 121 -16.75 14.54 -0.32
C CYS A 121 -17.81 15.49 0.23
N GLY A 122 -18.89 15.68 -0.50
CA GLY A 122 -20.03 16.48 -0.02
C GLY A 122 -20.62 15.93 1.27
N GLU A 123 -20.79 14.62 1.35
CA GLU A 123 -21.32 13.94 2.54
C GLU A 123 -20.39 14.09 3.76
N GLN A 124 -19.09 13.86 3.59
CA GLN A 124 -18.11 13.96 4.67
C GLN A 124 -18.01 15.37 5.24
N ARG A 125 -18.16 16.40 4.39
CA ARG A 125 -18.23 17.80 4.83
C ARG A 125 -19.48 18.06 5.64
N ALA A 126 -20.65 17.65 5.15
CA ALA A 126 -21.89 17.79 5.88
C ALA A 126 -21.87 17.08 7.24
N GLN A 127 -21.26 15.90 7.31
CA GLN A 127 -21.06 15.17 8.57
C GLN A 127 -20.12 15.92 9.55
N LEU A 128 -19.07 16.58 9.05
CA LEU A 128 -18.19 17.39 9.87
C LEU A 128 -18.94 18.62 10.38
N ASP A 129 -19.69 19.32 9.51
CA ASP A 129 -20.47 20.51 9.87
C ASP A 129 -21.51 20.18 10.97
N ALA A 130 -22.18 19.03 10.86
CA ALA A 130 -23.12 18.54 11.88
C ALA A 130 -22.42 18.29 13.22
N ALA A 131 -21.25 17.56 13.19
CA ALA A 131 -20.50 17.30 14.41
C ALA A 131 -19.95 18.59 15.06
N GLU A 132 -19.58 19.59 14.27
CA GLU A 132 -19.18 20.90 14.79
C GLU A 132 -20.35 21.66 15.42
N ALA A 133 -21.56 21.54 14.87
CA ALA A 133 -22.77 22.11 15.46
C ALA A 133 -23.10 21.45 16.81
N ASP A 134 -23.04 20.12 16.88
CA ASP A 134 -23.24 19.35 18.12
C ASP A 134 -22.22 19.75 19.20
N TYR A 135 -20.95 19.90 18.82
CA TYR A 135 -19.91 20.34 19.74
C TYR A 135 -20.18 21.78 20.26
N ARG A 136 -20.59 22.69 19.39
CA ARG A 136 -20.95 24.06 19.83
C ARG A 136 -22.10 24.03 20.84
N GLY A 137 -23.16 23.24 20.59
CA GLY A 137 -24.28 23.10 21.51
C GLY A 137 -23.87 22.51 22.86
N ALA A 138 -23.08 21.43 22.87
CA ALA A 138 -22.58 20.81 24.07
C ALA A 138 -21.67 21.75 24.90
N ARG A 139 -20.80 22.49 24.23
CA ARG A 139 -19.93 23.50 24.86
C ARG A 139 -20.73 24.63 25.50
N GLU A 140 -21.72 25.17 24.80
CA GLU A 140 -22.58 26.22 25.36
C GLU A 140 -23.37 25.71 26.58
N THR A 141 -23.85 24.48 26.54
CA THR A 141 -24.51 23.82 27.70
C THR A 141 -23.56 23.72 28.88
N HIS A 142 -22.31 23.29 28.66
CA HIS A 142 -21.29 23.22 29.73
C HIS A 142 -21.02 24.61 30.31
N VAL A 143 -20.83 25.64 29.46
CA VAL A 143 -20.65 27.02 29.94
C VAL A 143 -21.84 27.53 30.76
N ALA A 144 -23.06 27.24 30.32
CA ALA A 144 -24.27 27.60 31.04
C ALA A 144 -24.35 26.91 32.44
N ARG A 145 -24.01 25.60 32.50
CA ARG A 145 -23.96 24.87 33.79
C ARG A 145 -22.91 25.44 34.74
N LEU A 146 -21.73 25.82 34.23
CA LEU A 146 -20.70 26.49 35.04
C LEU A 146 -21.22 27.82 35.63
N LYS A 147 -21.93 28.62 34.86
CA LYS A 147 -22.52 29.89 35.33
C LYS A 147 -23.58 29.64 36.38
N LEU A 148 -24.45 28.64 36.20
CA LEU A 148 -25.48 28.27 37.20
C LEU A 148 -24.83 27.72 38.47
N GLN A 149 -23.75 26.96 38.38
CA GLN A 149 -23.01 26.50 39.55
C GLN A 149 -22.44 27.68 40.38
N ALA A 150 -21.86 28.67 39.70
CA ALA A 150 -21.35 29.88 40.37
C ALA A 150 -22.44 30.67 41.09
N LEU A 151 -23.69 30.51 40.66
CA LEU A 151 -24.88 31.12 41.33
C LEU A 151 -25.52 30.18 42.35
N GLY A 152 -24.93 29.00 42.61
CA GLY A 152 -25.48 28.00 43.50
C GLY A 152 -26.73 27.25 42.97
N ALA A 153 -27.03 27.38 41.67
CA ALA A 153 -28.22 26.83 41.03
C ALA A 153 -27.97 25.53 40.25
N ALA A 154 -26.74 25.00 40.24
CA ALA A 154 -26.39 23.70 39.62
C ALA A 154 -25.39 22.96 40.52
N GLY A 155 -25.48 21.63 40.56
CA GLY A 155 -24.56 20.76 41.29
C GLY A 155 -23.27 20.50 40.50
N GLU A 156 -22.19 20.12 41.18
CA GLU A 156 -20.89 19.76 40.56
C GLU A 156 -21.02 18.61 39.57
N LEU A 157 -21.86 17.61 39.87
CA LEU A 157 -22.12 16.49 39.00
C LEU A 157 -22.69 16.94 37.63
N GLU A 158 -23.63 17.91 37.66
CA GLU A 158 -24.22 18.41 36.40
C GLU A 158 -23.19 19.11 35.51
N VAL A 159 -22.27 19.85 36.12
CA VAL A 159 -21.17 20.51 35.39
C VAL A 159 -20.22 19.46 34.79
N THR A 160 -19.86 18.45 35.59
CA THR A 160 -18.97 17.37 35.15
C THR A 160 -19.58 16.56 34.00
N VAL A 161 -20.88 16.24 34.07
CA VAL A 161 -21.61 15.56 32.99
C VAL A 161 -21.64 16.42 31.70
N ALA A 162 -21.91 17.73 31.86
CA ALA A 162 -21.92 18.64 30.71
C ALA A 162 -20.51 18.79 30.10
N ALA A 163 -19.46 18.82 30.90
CA ALA A 163 -18.07 18.83 30.41
C ALA A 163 -17.75 17.56 29.62
N ALA A 164 -18.08 16.38 30.15
CA ALA A 164 -17.88 15.10 29.48
C ALA A 164 -18.65 15.02 28.15
N ALA A 165 -19.87 15.58 28.10
CA ALA A 165 -20.65 15.66 26.86
C ALA A 165 -19.96 16.56 25.79
N ALA A 166 -19.40 17.70 26.21
CA ALA A 166 -18.64 18.57 25.31
C ALA A 166 -17.36 17.91 24.80
N ASP A 167 -16.64 17.20 25.65
CA ASP A 167 -15.43 16.46 25.26
C ASP A 167 -15.74 15.30 24.30
N LYS A 168 -16.83 14.59 24.51
CA LYS A 168 -17.33 13.57 23.58
C LYS A 168 -17.62 14.17 22.21
N ALA A 169 -18.36 15.29 22.17
CA ALA A 169 -18.68 15.97 20.91
C ALA A 169 -17.43 16.52 20.22
N ARG A 170 -16.45 17.04 20.96
CA ARG A 170 -15.14 17.46 20.42
C ARG A 170 -14.40 16.29 19.78
N SER A 171 -14.40 15.13 20.40
CA SER A 171 -13.77 13.92 19.86
C SER A 171 -14.45 13.48 18.57
N GLN A 172 -15.77 13.65 18.46
CA GLN A 172 -16.52 13.37 17.23
C GLN A 172 -16.12 14.31 16.10
N VAL A 173 -15.93 15.62 16.36
CA VAL A 173 -15.38 16.56 15.37
C VAL A 173 -14.02 16.12 14.88
N THR A 174 -13.13 15.72 15.77
CA THR A 174 -11.79 15.24 15.41
C THR A 174 -11.87 14.02 14.50
N LEU A 175 -12.74 13.06 14.81
CA LEU A 175 -12.97 11.88 13.97
C LEU A 175 -13.44 12.27 12.55
N ARG A 176 -14.47 13.13 12.44
CA ARG A 176 -14.99 13.57 11.15
C ARG A 176 -13.96 14.37 10.34
N ARG A 177 -13.15 15.18 11.00
CA ARG A 177 -12.05 15.92 10.35
C ARG A 177 -10.98 14.99 9.80
N SER A 178 -10.62 13.92 10.53
CA SER A 178 -9.70 12.90 10.04
C SER A 178 -10.26 12.15 8.83
N GLN A 179 -11.56 11.83 8.84
CA GLN A 179 -12.23 11.21 7.69
C GLN A 179 -12.26 12.14 6.47
N LEU A 180 -12.47 13.45 6.67
CA LEU A 180 -12.42 14.44 5.61
C LEU A 180 -11.00 14.58 5.02
N ALA A 181 -9.95 14.36 5.79
CA ALA A 181 -8.58 14.37 5.28
C ALA A 181 -8.33 13.29 4.21
N TYR A 182 -9.04 12.18 4.25
CA TYR A 182 -8.95 11.12 3.23
C TYR A 182 -9.53 11.52 1.86
N CYS A 183 -10.23 12.64 1.80
CA CYS A 183 -10.82 13.19 0.58
C CYS A 183 -9.79 13.75 -0.40
N SER A 184 -8.56 13.90 0.02
CA SER A 184 -7.46 14.37 -0.82
C SER A 184 -6.25 13.45 -0.63
N VAL A 185 -5.78 12.87 -1.72
CA VAL A 185 -4.54 12.11 -1.74
C VAL A 185 -3.42 13.06 -2.16
N ALA A 186 -2.49 13.30 -1.25
CA ALA A 186 -1.36 14.20 -1.45
C ALA A 186 -0.04 13.41 -1.56
N SER A 187 0.94 14.00 -2.26
CA SER A 187 2.27 13.41 -2.36
C SER A 187 3.03 13.50 -1.02
N PRO A 188 3.63 12.41 -0.53
CA PRO A 188 4.41 12.43 0.71
C PRO A 188 5.78 13.09 0.55
N PHE A 189 6.33 13.12 -0.66
CA PHE A 189 7.63 13.72 -0.98
C PHE A 189 7.59 14.43 -2.34
N ARG A 190 8.64 15.19 -2.64
CA ARG A 190 8.84 15.78 -3.98
C ARG A 190 9.29 14.71 -4.96
N GLY A 191 8.62 14.62 -6.12
CA GLY A 191 8.95 13.62 -7.11
C GLY A 191 8.26 13.84 -8.45
N ARG A 192 8.12 12.75 -9.21
CA ARG A 192 7.37 12.71 -10.47
C ARG A 192 6.35 11.58 -10.45
N VAL A 193 5.26 11.78 -11.15
CA VAL A 193 4.25 10.76 -11.37
C VAL A 193 4.78 9.72 -12.36
N ALA A 194 5.09 8.52 -11.86
CA ALA A 194 5.57 7.41 -12.68
C ALA A 194 4.42 6.67 -13.36
N ARG A 195 3.26 6.60 -12.72
CA ARG A 195 2.06 5.96 -13.28
C ARG A 195 0.81 6.54 -12.67
N LEU A 196 -0.19 6.81 -13.51
CA LEU A 196 -1.55 7.16 -13.10
C LEU A 196 -2.47 5.99 -13.44
N ARG A 197 -3.18 5.47 -12.44
CA ARG A 197 -4.00 4.25 -12.55
C ARG A 197 -5.49 4.51 -12.62
N VAL A 198 -5.90 5.76 -12.43
CA VAL A 198 -7.31 6.18 -12.31
C VAL A 198 -7.59 7.43 -13.11
N LYS A 199 -8.87 7.68 -13.36
CA LYS A 199 -9.36 8.84 -14.12
C LYS A 199 -10.35 9.65 -13.29
N SER A 200 -10.54 10.91 -13.68
CA SER A 200 -11.62 11.74 -13.12
C SER A 200 -12.98 11.08 -13.35
N SER A 201 -13.87 11.21 -12.38
CA SER A 201 -15.23 10.62 -12.35
C SER A 201 -15.27 9.09 -12.19
N GLU A 202 -14.16 8.43 -12.00
CA GLU A 202 -14.08 7.01 -11.69
C GLU A 202 -14.44 6.74 -10.23
N SER A 203 -15.09 5.61 -9.96
CA SER A 203 -15.35 5.13 -8.60
C SER A 203 -14.29 4.12 -8.19
N VAL A 204 -13.74 4.28 -7.00
CA VAL A 204 -12.66 3.44 -6.47
C VAL A 204 -13.02 2.88 -5.11
N GLN A 205 -12.37 1.76 -4.77
CA GLN A 205 -12.50 1.11 -3.46
C GLN A 205 -11.38 1.53 -2.52
N SER A 206 -11.59 1.34 -1.22
CA SER A 206 -10.52 1.51 -0.23
C SER A 206 -9.40 0.49 -0.50
N GLY A 207 -8.14 0.95 -0.43
CA GLY A 207 -6.96 0.14 -0.74
C GLY A 207 -6.60 0.07 -2.23
N GLN A 208 -7.45 0.56 -3.14
CA GLN A 208 -7.14 0.57 -4.58
C GLN A 208 -5.97 1.50 -4.88
N PRO A 209 -4.93 1.03 -5.62
CA PRO A 209 -3.80 1.87 -6.03
C PRO A 209 -4.25 2.93 -7.04
N LEU A 210 -3.83 4.18 -6.82
CA LEU A 210 -4.26 5.35 -7.58
C LEU A 210 -3.14 5.93 -8.43
N VAL A 211 -1.98 6.17 -7.83
CA VAL A 211 -0.85 6.83 -8.49
C VAL A 211 0.47 6.34 -7.89
N ASP A 212 1.45 6.10 -8.77
CA ASP A 212 2.82 5.76 -8.40
C ASP A 212 3.65 7.05 -8.50
N VAL A 213 4.33 7.41 -7.43
CA VAL A 213 5.21 8.60 -7.36
C VAL A 213 6.63 8.15 -7.06
N VAL A 214 7.59 8.67 -7.82
CA VAL A 214 9.01 8.37 -7.67
C VAL A 214 9.82 9.65 -7.51
N ASN A 215 10.87 9.60 -6.72
CA ASN A 215 11.86 10.68 -6.63
C ASN A 215 13.06 10.35 -7.52
N PRO A 216 13.20 10.97 -8.69
CA PRO A 216 14.30 10.71 -9.60
C PRO A 216 15.63 11.37 -9.16
N SER A 217 15.62 12.24 -8.16
CA SER A 217 16.81 12.99 -7.72
C SER A 217 17.77 12.17 -6.90
N VAL A 218 17.29 11.10 -6.26
CA VAL A 218 18.08 10.22 -5.42
C VAL A 218 17.89 8.79 -5.91
N LEU A 219 18.94 8.28 -6.57
CA LEU A 219 18.93 6.94 -7.16
C LEU A 219 19.80 5.99 -6.34
N LYS A 220 19.42 4.72 -6.34
CA LYS A 220 20.21 3.62 -5.76
C LYS A 220 20.33 2.49 -6.77
N ALA A 221 21.49 1.84 -6.75
CA ALA A 221 21.71 0.60 -7.47
C ALA A 221 21.53 -0.58 -6.53
N GLN A 222 20.66 -1.49 -6.89
CA GLN A 222 20.48 -2.79 -6.24
C GLN A 222 21.32 -3.82 -6.99
N VAL A 223 22.21 -4.49 -6.31
CA VAL A 223 23.15 -5.46 -6.88
C VAL A 223 23.16 -6.73 -6.05
N PHE A 224 23.13 -7.87 -6.73
CA PHE A 224 23.25 -9.17 -6.09
C PHE A 224 24.68 -9.71 -6.28
N VAL A 225 25.44 -9.75 -5.22
CA VAL A 225 26.86 -10.17 -5.24
C VAL A 225 27.06 -11.53 -4.58
N PRO A 226 28.06 -12.34 -4.99
CA PRO A 226 28.37 -13.59 -4.33
C PRO A 226 28.67 -13.39 -2.83
N ALA A 227 28.15 -14.27 -1.99
CA ALA A 227 28.33 -14.20 -0.54
C ALA A 227 29.82 -14.22 -0.11
N ALA A 228 30.68 -14.85 -0.91
CA ALA A 228 32.13 -14.84 -0.67
C ALA A 228 32.76 -13.43 -0.62
N TRP A 229 32.11 -12.43 -1.24
CA TRP A 229 32.62 -11.05 -1.27
C TRP A 229 32.37 -10.26 0.03
N ILE A 230 31.53 -10.79 0.93
CA ILE A 230 31.27 -10.17 2.25
C ILE A 230 32.57 -9.90 3.02
N ALA A 231 33.59 -10.73 2.80
CA ALA A 231 34.86 -10.61 3.51
C ALA A 231 35.53 -9.25 3.30
N TRP A 232 35.39 -8.65 2.12
CA TRP A 232 36.01 -7.37 1.75
C TRP A 232 35.06 -6.24 1.44
N LEU A 233 33.79 -6.54 1.11
CA LEU A 233 32.77 -5.51 0.93
C LEU A 233 32.44 -4.83 2.25
N ARG A 234 32.46 -3.52 2.24
CA ARG A 234 32.14 -2.71 3.41
C ARG A 234 31.14 -1.59 3.04
N PRO A 235 30.20 -1.26 3.91
CA PRO A 235 29.42 -0.02 3.77
C PRO A 235 30.38 1.19 3.65
N GLY A 236 30.06 2.08 2.72
CA GLY A 236 30.91 3.24 2.41
C GLY A 236 31.94 3.01 1.30
N ALA A 237 32.18 1.78 0.85
CA ALA A 237 33.04 1.52 -0.31
C ALA A 237 32.41 2.09 -1.60
N VAL A 238 33.26 2.56 -2.50
CA VAL A 238 32.86 3.13 -3.79
C VAL A 238 32.84 2.00 -4.83
N VAL A 239 31.75 1.92 -5.56
CA VAL A 239 31.58 1.06 -6.74
C VAL A 239 31.25 1.91 -7.94
N THR A 240 31.58 1.44 -9.13
CA THR A 240 31.26 2.15 -10.37
C THR A 240 30.09 1.48 -11.08
N ILE A 241 29.06 2.26 -11.40
CA ILE A 241 27.88 1.78 -12.12
C ILE A 241 27.96 2.28 -13.55
N GLY A 242 28.10 1.38 -14.49
CA GLY A 242 28.02 1.68 -15.91
C GLY A 242 26.57 1.58 -16.40
N ALA A 243 26.04 2.64 -16.98
CA ALA A 243 24.72 2.64 -17.61
C ALA A 243 24.69 3.66 -18.77
N ASN A 244 23.99 3.37 -19.85
CA ASN A 244 23.88 4.25 -21.03
C ASN A 244 25.25 4.71 -21.61
N GLY A 245 26.28 3.89 -21.51
CA GLY A 245 27.61 4.25 -21.98
C GLY A 245 28.36 5.26 -21.10
N GLN A 246 27.83 5.63 -19.95
CA GLN A 246 28.44 6.48 -18.93
C GLN A 246 28.68 5.70 -17.65
N THR A 247 29.61 6.20 -16.85
CA THR A 247 29.96 5.60 -15.57
C THR A 247 29.61 6.55 -14.42
N TYR A 248 28.96 6.02 -13.40
CA TYR A 248 28.49 6.77 -12.24
C TYR A 248 29.14 6.22 -10.98
N PRO A 249 29.79 7.06 -10.17
CA PRO A 249 30.26 6.63 -8.87
C PRO A 249 29.07 6.40 -7.93
N ALA A 250 29.04 5.26 -7.29
CA ALA A 250 28.05 4.91 -6.30
C ALA A 250 28.73 4.45 -5.01
N LYS A 251 28.12 4.75 -3.88
CA LYS A 251 28.62 4.40 -2.57
C LYS A 251 27.75 3.35 -1.92
N ILE A 252 28.34 2.23 -1.51
CA ILE A 252 27.59 1.17 -0.82
C ILE A 252 26.98 1.76 0.44
N SER A 253 25.65 1.83 0.48
CA SER A 253 24.89 2.36 1.62
C SER A 253 24.49 1.24 2.59
N LYS A 254 24.05 0.11 2.03
CA LYS A 254 23.57 -1.02 2.82
C LYS A 254 24.04 -2.33 2.21
N LEU A 255 24.33 -3.27 3.09
CA LEU A 255 24.58 -4.67 2.77
C LEU A 255 23.54 -5.50 3.52
N ASN A 256 22.82 -6.35 2.81
CA ASN A 256 21.86 -7.25 3.45
C ASN A 256 22.61 -8.21 4.38
N SER A 257 22.03 -8.51 5.53
CA SER A 257 22.62 -9.47 6.49
C SER A 257 22.19 -10.92 6.23
N ARG A 258 21.41 -11.16 5.18
CA ARG A 258 20.91 -12.47 4.81
C ARG A 258 21.43 -12.88 3.43
N VAL A 259 22.01 -14.06 3.36
CA VAL A 259 22.40 -14.72 2.11
C VAL A 259 21.19 -15.51 1.59
N ASP A 260 20.91 -15.42 0.31
CA ASP A 260 19.93 -16.30 -0.32
C ASP A 260 20.48 -17.74 -0.37
N GLY A 261 19.73 -18.69 0.18
CA GLY A 261 20.19 -20.09 0.34
C GLY A 261 20.35 -20.85 -0.98
N VAL A 262 19.67 -20.40 -2.05
CA VAL A 262 19.69 -21.05 -3.35
C VAL A 262 20.76 -20.46 -4.26
N SER A 263 20.75 -19.13 -4.44
CA SER A 263 21.68 -18.43 -5.32
C SER A 263 23.04 -18.18 -4.69
N GLN A 264 23.19 -18.32 -3.36
CA GLN A 264 24.39 -17.97 -2.60
C GLN A 264 24.83 -16.52 -2.81
N GLN A 265 23.85 -15.64 -3.04
CA GLN A 265 24.07 -14.21 -3.25
C GLN A 265 23.57 -13.39 -2.07
N ILE A 266 24.13 -12.22 -1.94
CA ILE A 266 23.71 -11.19 -1.00
C ILE A 266 23.34 -9.91 -1.75
N GLU A 267 22.27 -9.30 -1.34
CA GLU A 267 21.80 -8.04 -1.88
C GLU A 267 22.58 -6.89 -1.24
N LEU A 268 23.05 -5.96 -2.06
CA LEU A 268 23.60 -4.68 -1.61
C LEU A 268 22.88 -3.51 -2.30
N GLU A 269 22.76 -2.42 -1.57
CA GLU A 269 22.29 -1.14 -2.10
C GLU A 269 23.46 -0.15 -2.14
N ALA A 270 23.71 0.44 -3.30
CA ALA A 270 24.67 1.51 -3.48
C ALA A 270 23.96 2.80 -3.90
N LEU A 271 24.20 3.88 -3.18
CA LEU A 271 23.64 5.21 -3.47
C LEU A 271 24.43 5.85 -4.60
N ILE A 272 23.75 6.31 -5.64
CA ILE A 272 24.34 7.03 -6.76
C ILE A 272 24.31 8.53 -6.45
N GLU A 273 25.48 9.15 -6.30
CA GLU A 273 25.58 10.56 -5.87
C GLU A 273 25.10 11.54 -6.95
N LYS A 274 25.34 11.22 -8.22
CA LYS A 274 24.91 12.02 -9.37
C LYS A 274 24.39 11.05 -10.44
N GLY A 275 23.10 11.06 -10.65
CA GLY A 275 22.44 10.16 -11.58
C GLY A 275 21.84 10.87 -12.81
N ASP A 276 22.50 11.92 -13.31
CA ASP A 276 22.00 12.69 -14.44
C ASP A 276 21.86 11.78 -15.67
N GLY A 277 20.67 11.71 -16.24
CA GLY A 277 20.35 10.84 -17.36
C GLY A 277 19.97 9.39 -16.99
N LEU A 278 19.99 9.03 -15.71
CA LEU A 278 19.49 7.74 -15.24
C LEU A 278 17.98 7.84 -14.90
N VAL A 279 17.27 6.78 -15.23
CA VAL A 279 15.85 6.64 -14.90
C VAL A 279 15.65 5.38 -14.05
N PRO A 280 14.85 5.41 -12.99
CA PRO A 280 14.49 4.22 -12.23
C PRO A 280 13.95 3.11 -13.13
N GLY A 281 14.38 1.88 -12.91
CA GLY A 281 14.05 0.72 -13.74
C GLY A 281 15.11 0.38 -14.79
N MET A 282 16.14 1.20 -14.98
CA MET A 282 17.26 0.87 -15.88
C MET A 282 18.15 -0.22 -15.28
N ILE A 283 18.74 -1.02 -16.16
CA ILE A 283 19.75 -2.00 -15.80
C ILE A 283 21.12 -1.42 -16.19
N GLY A 284 22.03 -1.43 -15.24
CA GLY A 284 23.43 -1.08 -15.43
C GLY A 284 24.35 -2.24 -15.06
N VAL A 285 25.64 -2.01 -15.12
CA VAL A 285 26.70 -2.95 -14.72
C VAL A 285 27.47 -2.34 -13.56
N ALA A 286 27.49 -3.02 -12.44
CA ALA A 286 28.31 -2.65 -11.28
C ALA A 286 29.70 -3.27 -11.42
N THR A 287 30.71 -2.43 -11.37
CA THR A 287 32.13 -2.82 -11.43
C THR A 287 32.74 -2.69 -10.05
N PHE A 288 33.24 -3.80 -9.55
CA PHE A 288 33.89 -3.89 -8.25
C PHE A 288 35.40 -4.10 -8.42
N ASN A 289 36.20 -3.40 -7.61
CA ASN A 289 37.64 -3.60 -7.54
C ASN A 289 37.98 -4.39 -6.26
N PRO A 290 38.18 -5.73 -6.36
CA PRO A 290 38.60 -6.51 -5.21
C PRO A 290 39.97 -6.04 -4.70
N PRO A 291 40.22 -6.07 -3.39
CA PRO A 291 41.54 -5.81 -2.87
C PRO A 291 42.54 -6.85 -3.38
N LYS A 292 43.73 -6.39 -3.79
CA LYS A 292 44.83 -7.27 -4.24
C LYS A 292 45.37 -8.11 -3.08
#